data_096339fe3f3de3ed3732ec14fd017928
#
_entry.id   096339fe3f3de3ed3732ec14fd017928
#
_cell.length_a   1.000
_cell.length_b   1.000
_cell.length_c   1.000
_cell.angle_alpha   90.00
_cell.angle_beta   90.00
_cell.angle_gamma   90.00
#
_symmetry.space_group_name_H-M   'P 1'
#
loop_
_entity.id
_entity.type
_entity.pdbx_description
1 polymer ?
#
loop_
_entity_poly.entity_id
_entity_poly.type
_entity_poly.pdbx_seq_one_letter_code
_entity_poly.pdbx_strand_id
1 'polypeptide(L)'
;MHELFQLAALIKQSNTIADEIAALIGRPAEIGHIGEYIASKIFHITLAESASYKSIDGYFIDGPLTGRSVNIKCYAKWESVLDITPNALPDFYLVLAGPKSGALSSRGTTRPRVIEYVFLFNATELVAALIARKVKIGDSTSVVQQLWLQAEVYPAQRNMTVVLSEEQRKLLALFR
;
A
#
# COMPACT_ATOMS: atom_id res chain seq x y z
N MET A 1 19.36 11.53 31.11
CA MET A 1 19.02 12.90 30.62
C MET A 1 19.55 13.18 29.20
N HIS A 2 20.80 12.80 28.90
CA HIS A 2 21.40 13.02 27.56
C HIS A 2 20.58 12.40 26.43
N GLU A 3 20.12 11.17 26.62
CA GLU A 3 19.28 10.45 25.61
C GLU A 3 17.95 11.16 25.31
N LEU A 4 17.32 11.80 26.32
CA LEU A 4 16.07 12.55 26.09
C LEU A 4 16.32 13.83 25.28
N PHE A 5 17.45 14.52 25.47
CA PHE A 5 17.82 15.66 24.65
C PHE A 5 18.09 15.24 23.20
N GLN A 6 18.81 14.14 23.01
CA GLN A 6 19.03 13.57 21.68
C GLN A 6 17.73 13.16 21.02
N LEU A 7 16.85 12.44 21.72
CA LEU A 7 15.54 12.04 21.22
C LEU A 7 14.68 13.24 20.82
N ALA A 8 14.63 14.28 21.69
CA ALA A 8 13.88 15.50 21.39
C ALA A 8 14.39 16.22 20.13
N ALA A 9 15.71 16.25 19.91
CA ALA A 9 16.31 16.82 18.70
C ALA A 9 15.91 16.01 17.44
N LEU A 10 15.96 14.67 17.50
CA LEU A 10 15.56 13.80 16.41
C LEU A 10 14.06 13.92 16.08
N ILE A 11 13.21 14.06 17.11
CA ILE A 11 11.77 14.29 16.91
C ILE A 11 11.52 15.61 16.18
N LYS A 12 12.23 16.67 16.54
CA LYS A 12 12.12 17.97 15.84
C LYS A 12 12.51 17.85 14.37
N GLN A 13 13.60 17.16 14.06
CA GLN A 13 14.02 16.91 12.67
C GLN A 13 12.97 16.08 11.91
N SER A 14 12.46 15.04 12.55
CA SER A 14 11.40 14.20 11.97
C SER A 14 10.14 15.00 11.65
N ASN A 15 9.73 15.92 12.55
CA ASN A 15 8.58 16.80 12.32
C ASN A 15 8.81 17.72 11.12
N THR A 16 10.00 18.32 10.99
CA THR A 16 10.34 19.17 9.84
C THR A 16 10.20 18.39 8.52
N ILE A 17 10.77 17.18 8.47
CA ILE A 17 10.64 16.31 7.28
C ILE A 17 9.17 15.94 7.01
N ALA A 18 8.41 15.64 8.07
CA ALA A 18 6.99 15.34 7.93
C ALA A 18 6.18 16.52 7.37
N ASP A 19 6.49 17.75 7.80
CA ASP A 19 5.87 18.97 7.28
C ASP A 19 6.20 19.19 5.80
N GLU A 20 7.45 18.96 5.39
CA GLU A 20 7.87 19.05 3.98
C GLU A 20 7.13 18.02 3.10
N ILE A 21 7.03 16.77 3.58
CA ILE A 21 6.23 15.73 2.88
C ILE A 21 4.77 16.15 2.81
N ALA A 22 4.19 16.61 3.92
CA ALA A 22 2.80 17.03 3.98
C ALA A 22 2.50 18.17 3.01
N ALA A 23 3.40 19.15 2.89
CA ALA A 23 3.28 20.24 1.92
C ALA A 23 3.31 19.72 0.48
N LEU A 24 4.14 18.69 0.19
CA LEU A 24 4.22 18.11 -1.15
C LEU A 24 2.98 17.30 -1.53
N ILE A 25 2.45 16.48 -0.61
CA ILE A 25 1.33 15.57 -0.89
C ILE A 25 -0.05 16.19 -0.58
N GLY A 26 -0.10 17.34 0.11
CA GLY A 26 -1.33 18.02 0.52
C GLY A 26 -2.08 17.32 1.67
N ARG A 27 -1.44 16.40 2.39
CA ARG A 27 -2.02 15.59 3.48
C ARG A 27 -0.95 15.26 4.54
N PRO A 28 -1.34 14.90 5.79
CA PRO A 28 -0.38 14.46 6.80
C PRO A 28 0.57 13.35 6.29
N ALA A 29 1.82 13.39 6.71
CA ALA A 29 2.89 12.48 6.28
C ALA A 29 2.75 11.06 6.88
N GLU A 30 1.54 10.52 6.87
CA GLU A 30 1.24 9.16 7.27
C GLU A 30 1.57 8.17 6.14
N ILE A 31 1.97 6.96 6.48
CA ILE A 31 2.38 5.95 5.48
C ILE A 31 1.27 5.66 4.46
N GLY A 32 0.00 5.64 4.89
CA GLY A 32 -1.16 5.48 4.01
C GLY A 32 -1.26 6.60 2.99
N HIS A 33 -1.25 7.87 3.45
CA HIS A 33 -1.36 9.04 2.57
C HIS A 33 -0.19 9.15 1.58
N ILE A 34 1.04 8.83 2.03
CA ILE A 34 2.21 8.77 1.16
C ILE A 34 2.01 7.68 0.09
N GLY A 35 1.56 6.50 0.50
CA GLY A 35 1.27 5.40 -0.42
C GLY A 35 0.18 5.73 -1.43
N GLU A 36 -0.92 6.35 -1.00
CA GLU A 36 -1.99 6.84 -1.88
C GLU A 36 -1.46 7.86 -2.90
N TYR A 37 -0.65 8.81 -2.46
CA TYR A 37 -0.04 9.80 -3.37
C TYR A 37 0.87 9.14 -4.40
N ILE A 38 1.78 8.27 -3.98
CA ILE A 38 2.69 7.55 -4.88
C ILE A 38 1.88 6.70 -5.87
N ALA A 39 0.91 5.93 -5.39
CA ALA A 39 0.06 5.10 -6.22
C ALA A 39 -0.73 5.93 -7.24
N SER A 40 -1.28 7.08 -6.82
CA SER A 40 -2.05 7.96 -7.72
C SER A 40 -1.23 8.46 -8.89
N LYS A 41 0.05 8.77 -8.66
CA LYS A 41 0.96 9.26 -9.70
C LYS A 41 1.46 8.16 -10.63
N ILE A 42 1.80 6.99 -10.08
CA ILE A 42 2.39 5.89 -10.86
C ILE A 42 1.33 5.10 -11.61
N PHE A 43 0.15 4.89 -11.01
CA PHE A 43 -0.91 4.04 -11.58
C PHE A 43 -2.07 4.83 -12.17
N HIS A 44 -1.93 6.15 -12.34
CA HIS A 44 -2.95 7.02 -12.90
C HIS A 44 -4.31 6.88 -12.19
N ILE A 45 -4.29 7.11 -10.86
CA ILE A 45 -5.48 7.03 -10.02
C ILE A 45 -5.89 8.45 -9.61
N THR A 46 -7.15 8.81 -9.81
CA THR A 46 -7.75 9.98 -9.18
C THR A 46 -8.21 9.60 -7.79
N LEU A 47 -7.62 10.24 -6.77
CA LEU A 47 -8.02 10.01 -5.38
C LEU A 47 -9.40 10.63 -5.10
N ALA A 48 -10.19 9.98 -4.26
CA ALA A 48 -11.48 10.47 -3.82
C ALA A 48 -11.30 11.71 -2.92
N GLU A 49 -12.12 12.73 -3.13
CA GLU A 49 -12.05 14.00 -2.38
C GLU A 49 -12.48 13.85 -0.90
N SER A 50 -13.24 12.85 -0.57
CA SER A 50 -13.71 12.63 0.81
C SER A 50 -13.64 11.18 1.23
N ALA A 51 -13.39 10.96 2.53
CA ALA A 51 -13.49 9.66 3.20
C ALA A 51 -14.93 9.09 3.26
N SER A 52 -15.89 9.68 2.52
CA SER A 52 -17.30 9.29 2.54
C SER A 52 -17.56 7.92 1.93
N TYR A 53 -16.67 7.44 1.08
CA TYR A 53 -16.72 6.09 0.52
C TYR A 53 -15.84 5.16 1.34
N LYS A 54 -16.44 4.44 2.28
CA LYS A 54 -15.73 3.38 3.00
C LYS A 54 -15.02 2.48 1.99
N SER A 55 -13.72 2.28 2.19
CA SER A 55 -12.88 1.34 1.41
C SER A 55 -12.63 1.68 -0.07
N ILE A 56 -12.92 2.90 -0.53
CA ILE A 56 -12.53 3.37 -1.86
C ILE A 56 -11.66 4.61 -1.69
N ASP A 57 -10.39 4.50 -2.09
CA ASP A 57 -9.43 5.62 -2.04
C ASP A 57 -9.38 6.39 -3.36
N GLY A 58 -9.84 5.77 -4.45
CA GLY A 58 -9.86 6.42 -5.76
C GLY A 58 -10.33 5.51 -6.90
N TYR A 59 -10.13 6.01 -8.12
CA TYR A 59 -10.51 5.34 -9.36
C TYR A 59 -9.39 5.40 -10.37
N PHE A 60 -9.14 4.33 -11.09
CA PHE A 60 -8.20 4.34 -12.22
C PHE A 60 -8.76 5.20 -13.35
N ILE A 61 -7.93 6.09 -13.90
CA ILE A 61 -8.33 7.02 -14.97
C ILE A 61 -7.74 6.66 -16.33
N ASP A 62 -6.87 5.66 -16.38
CA ASP A 62 -6.19 5.22 -17.61
C ASP A 62 -5.98 3.71 -17.63
N GLY A 63 -5.72 3.17 -18.83
CA GLY A 63 -5.41 1.77 -19.05
C GLY A 63 -6.60 0.82 -18.93
N PRO A 64 -6.32 -0.48 -18.74
CA PRO A 64 -7.36 -1.53 -18.77
C PRO A 64 -8.33 -1.48 -17.59
N LEU A 65 -8.02 -0.73 -16.54
CA LEU A 65 -8.84 -0.61 -15.33
C LEU A 65 -9.60 0.72 -15.25
N THR A 66 -9.62 1.52 -16.30
CA THR A 66 -10.31 2.83 -16.32
C THR A 66 -11.73 2.74 -15.74
N GLY A 67 -12.02 3.61 -14.78
CA GLY A 67 -13.30 3.69 -14.07
C GLY A 67 -13.48 2.69 -12.92
N ARG A 68 -12.55 1.76 -12.73
CA ARG A 68 -12.59 0.80 -11.62
C ARG A 68 -12.14 1.46 -10.32
N SER A 69 -12.85 1.14 -9.24
CA SER A 69 -12.53 1.59 -7.90
C SER A 69 -11.34 0.84 -7.31
N VAL A 70 -10.56 1.54 -6.50
CA VAL A 70 -9.38 0.98 -5.84
C VAL A 70 -9.30 1.40 -4.38
N ASN A 71 -8.89 0.47 -3.53
CA ASN A 71 -8.39 0.75 -2.19
C ASN A 71 -6.87 0.56 -2.21
N ILE A 72 -6.14 1.56 -1.73
CA ILE A 72 -4.68 1.58 -1.73
C ILE A 72 -4.18 1.27 -0.32
N LYS A 73 -3.33 0.27 -0.22
CA LYS A 73 -2.66 -0.10 1.04
C LYS A 73 -1.16 0.13 0.90
N CYS A 74 -0.55 0.69 1.94
CA CYS A 74 0.89 0.86 2.01
C CYS A 74 1.42 0.30 3.32
N TYR A 75 2.23 -0.75 3.23
CA TYR A 75 2.81 -1.44 4.38
C TYR A 75 4.32 -1.31 4.38
N ALA A 76 4.90 -0.94 5.51
CA ALA A 76 6.37 -0.88 5.68
C ALA A 76 7.05 -2.25 5.52
N LYS A 77 6.28 -3.34 5.60
CA LYS A 77 6.73 -4.72 5.42
C LYS A 77 5.64 -5.54 4.76
N TRP A 78 6.04 -6.58 4.03
CA TRP A 78 5.11 -7.61 3.56
C TRP A 78 5.06 -8.77 4.54
N GLU A 79 3.98 -8.86 5.33
CA GLU A 79 3.75 -9.88 6.37
C GLU A 79 2.63 -10.87 5.99
N SER A 80 2.21 -10.91 4.73
CA SER A 80 1.14 -11.78 4.21
C SER A 80 -0.24 -11.53 4.85
N VAL A 81 -0.49 -10.30 5.30
CA VAL A 81 -1.79 -9.85 5.81
C VAL A 81 -2.32 -8.68 4.99
N LEU A 82 -3.64 -8.59 4.88
CA LEU A 82 -4.34 -7.51 4.18
C LEU A 82 -5.57 -7.08 4.99
N ASP A 83 -5.74 -5.77 5.14
CA ASP A 83 -6.93 -5.22 5.78
C ASP A 83 -8.06 -5.13 4.75
N ILE A 84 -9.12 -5.90 4.99
CA ILE A 84 -10.28 -6.02 4.09
C ILE A 84 -11.53 -5.58 4.86
N THR A 85 -12.33 -4.70 4.25
CA THR A 85 -13.65 -4.32 4.75
C THR A 85 -14.72 -5.14 4.01
N PRO A 86 -15.24 -6.24 4.60
CA PRO A 86 -16.02 -7.22 3.84
C PRO A 86 -17.35 -6.68 3.29
N ASN A 87 -17.91 -5.66 3.94
CA ASN A 87 -19.22 -5.08 3.55
C ASN A 87 -19.09 -3.86 2.62
N ALA A 88 -17.87 -3.52 2.18
CA ALA A 88 -17.61 -2.38 1.30
C ALA A 88 -16.36 -2.68 0.47
N LEU A 89 -16.47 -3.61 -0.49
CA LEU A 89 -15.36 -4.01 -1.34
C LEU A 89 -15.15 -2.98 -2.46
N PRO A 90 -13.91 -2.56 -2.72
CA PRO A 90 -13.55 -1.91 -3.98
C PRO A 90 -13.54 -2.93 -5.12
N ASP A 91 -13.33 -2.51 -6.37
CA ASP A 91 -13.02 -3.45 -7.44
C ASP A 91 -11.63 -4.09 -7.24
N PHE A 92 -10.66 -3.29 -6.78
CA PHE A 92 -9.28 -3.72 -6.60
C PHE A 92 -8.67 -3.25 -5.29
N TYR A 93 -7.78 -4.06 -4.71
CA TYR A 93 -6.79 -3.64 -3.73
C TYR A 93 -5.44 -3.48 -4.43
N LEU A 94 -4.87 -2.28 -4.36
CA LEU A 94 -3.50 -2.00 -4.79
C LEU A 94 -2.63 -1.88 -3.54
N VAL A 95 -1.68 -2.80 -3.38
CA VAL A 95 -0.86 -2.89 -2.18
C VAL A 95 0.59 -2.57 -2.52
N LEU A 96 1.12 -1.52 -1.91
CA LEU A 96 2.54 -1.19 -1.93
C LEU A 96 3.14 -1.75 -0.63
N ALA A 97 4.19 -2.53 -0.74
CA ALA A 97 4.79 -3.18 0.42
C ALA A 97 6.32 -3.07 0.43
N GLY A 98 6.86 -2.89 1.62
CA GLY A 98 8.30 -2.97 1.87
C GLY A 98 8.82 -4.41 1.86
N PRO A 99 10.00 -4.65 2.46
CA PRO A 99 10.64 -5.96 2.44
C PRO A 99 9.76 -7.07 3.00
N LYS A 100 9.88 -8.27 2.41
CA LYS A 100 9.26 -9.47 2.95
C LYS A 100 9.87 -9.77 4.32
N SER A 101 9.03 -9.84 5.33
CA SER A 101 9.46 -10.07 6.71
C SER A 101 8.41 -10.90 7.44
N GLY A 102 8.84 -11.84 8.26
CA GLY A 102 7.95 -12.50 9.21
C GLY A 102 7.51 -11.53 10.32
N ALA A 103 6.49 -11.92 11.08
CA ALA A 103 6.05 -11.21 12.27
C ALA A 103 7.16 -11.25 13.33
N LEU A 104 7.96 -10.20 13.39
CA LEU A 104 9.04 -10.03 14.37
C LEU A 104 8.64 -9.01 15.42
N SER A 105 9.22 -9.16 16.63
CA SER A 105 9.14 -8.14 17.67
C SER A 105 9.56 -6.77 17.10
N SER A 106 8.91 -5.68 17.52
CA SER A 106 9.30 -4.33 17.16
C SER A 106 10.63 -3.89 17.78
N ARG A 107 11.18 -4.65 18.74
CA ARG A 107 12.46 -4.33 19.38
C ARG A 107 13.63 -4.46 18.40
N GLY A 108 14.44 -3.42 18.32
CA GLY A 108 15.65 -3.42 17.52
C GLY A 108 15.43 -3.48 16.01
N THR A 109 14.20 -3.25 15.54
CA THR A 109 13.88 -3.23 14.11
C THR A 109 13.55 -1.82 13.64
N THR A 110 13.95 -1.50 12.42
CA THR A 110 13.51 -0.31 11.70
C THR A 110 12.40 -0.69 10.72
N ARG A 111 11.55 0.28 10.40
CA ARG A 111 10.50 0.14 9.38
C ARG A 111 10.68 1.23 8.34
N PRO A 112 11.64 1.08 7.41
CA PRO A 112 11.86 2.07 6.38
C PRO A 112 10.61 2.20 5.49
N ARG A 113 10.37 3.41 5.00
CA ARG A 113 9.29 3.68 4.02
C ARG A 113 9.82 3.40 2.61
N VAL A 114 9.98 2.12 2.28
CA VAL A 114 10.44 1.66 0.96
C VAL A 114 9.37 0.81 0.30
N ILE A 115 9.38 0.75 -1.04
CA ILE A 115 8.47 -0.07 -1.84
C ILE A 115 9.31 -1.10 -2.58
N GLU A 116 9.28 -2.34 -2.11
CA GLU A 116 9.93 -3.46 -2.80
C GLU A 116 8.97 -4.27 -3.65
N TYR A 117 7.69 -4.28 -3.27
CA TYR A 117 6.65 -5.05 -3.93
C TYR A 117 5.42 -4.21 -4.19
N VAL A 118 4.75 -4.50 -5.31
CA VAL A 118 3.40 -4.01 -5.57
C VAL A 118 2.53 -5.18 -6.00
N PHE A 119 1.34 -5.26 -5.40
CA PHE A 119 0.35 -6.31 -5.66
C PHE A 119 -0.97 -5.66 -6.07
N LEU A 120 -1.65 -6.28 -7.02
CA LEU A 120 -3.00 -5.88 -7.44
C LEU A 120 -3.93 -7.08 -7.30
N PHE A 121 -4.86 -6.99 -6.36
CA PHE A 121 -5.87 -8.02 -6.14
C PHE A 121 -7.21 -7.58 -6.70
N ASN A 122 -7.88 -8.42 -7.48
CA ASN A 122 -9.31 -8.31 -7.70
C ASN A 122 -10.01 -8.63 -6.36
N ALA A 123 -10.75 -7.69 -5.82
CA ALA A 123 -11.29 -7.81 -4.46
C ALA A 123 -12.32 -8.93 -4.33
N THR A 124 -13.19 -9.09 -5.34
CA THR A 124 -14.21 -10.15 -5.35
C THR A 124 -13.58 -11.53 -5.43
N GLU A 125 -12.61 -11.73 -6.31
CA GLU A 125 -11.90 -13.01 -6.47
C GLU A 125 -11.10 -13.36 -5.21
N LEU A 126 -10.43 -12.38 -4.62
CA LEU A 126 -9.69 -12.55 -3.38
C LEU A 126 -10.62 -13.01 -2.25
N VAL A 127 -11.73 -12.29 -2.03
CA VAL A 127 -12.70 -12.62 -0.98
C VAL A 127 -13.29 -14.01 -1.20
N ALA A 128 -13.67 -14.37 -2.43
CA ALA A 128 -14.16 -15.70 -2.75
C ALA A 128 -13.12 -16.80 -2.42
N ALA A 129 -11.85 -16.57 -2.77
CA ALA A 129 -10.76 -17.50 -2.47
C ALA A 129 -10.50 -17.65 -0.96
N LEU A 130 -10.65 -16.57 -0.19
CA LEU A 130 -10.50 -16.59 1.27
C LEU A 130 -11.66 -17.32 1.94
N ILE A 131 -12.90 -17.07 1.51
CA ILE A 131 -14.10 -17.77 2.00
C ILE A 131 -13.99 -19.28 1.74
N ALA A 132 -13.60 -19.69 0.53
CA ALA A 132 -13.38 -21.09 0.20
C ALA A 132 -12.37 -21.78 1.10
N ARG A 133 -11.40 -21.02 1.66
CA ARG A 133 -10.39 -21.48 2.62
C ARG A 133 -10.82 -21.31 4.08
N LYS A 134 -12.06 -20.86 4.34
CA LYS A 134 -12.58 -20.60 5.69
C LYS A 134 -11.73 -19.59 6.49
N VAL A 135 -11.11 -18.63 5.80
CA VAL A 135 -10.35 -17.54 6.43
C VAL A 135 -11.32 -16.49 6.94
N LYS A 136 -11.12 -16.03 8.18
CA LYS A 136 -11.87 -14.89 8.72
C LYS A 136 -11.41 -13.61 8.02
N ILE A 137 -12.36 -12.88 7.43
CA ILE A 137 -12.10 -11.64 6.70
C ILE A 137 -12.35 -10.43 7.61
N GLY A 138 -11.42 -9.48 7.60
CA GLY A 138 -11.45 -8.26 8.41
C GLY A 138 -10.08 -7.58 8.40
N ASP A 139 -9.80 -6.87 9.49
CA ASP A 139 -8.47 -6.31 9.71
C ASP A 139 -7.44 -7.44 9.86
N SER A 140 -6.27 -7.24 9.27
CA SER A 140 -5.16 -8.22 9.27
C SER A 140 -5.57 -9.61 8.74
N THR A 141 -6.37 -9.65 7.69
CA THR A 141 -6.79 -10.91 7.05
C THR A 141 -5.55 -11.66 6.53
N SER A 142 -5.37 -12.90 6.98
CA SER A 142 -4.28 -13.75 6.50
C SER A 142 -4.53 -14.15 5.05
N VAL A 143 -3.59 -13.85 4.17
CA VAL A 143 -3.63 -14.19 2.75
C VAL A 143 -2.47 -15.12 2.43
N VAL A 144 -2.76 -16.31 1.89
CA VAL A 144 -1.74 -17.30 1.57
C VAL A 144 -0.78 -16.78 0.50
N GLN A 145 0.47 -17.19 0.58
CA GLN A 145 1.54 -16.73 -0.31
C GLN A 145 1.20 -16.88 -1.80
N GLN A 146 0.50 -17.94 -2.18
CA GLN A 146 0.11 -18.18 -3.57
C GLN A 146 -0.74 -17.04 -4.15
N LEU A 147 -1.69 -16.49 -3.38
CA LEU A 147 -2.54 -15.37 -3.82
C LEU A 147 -1.72 -14.08 -3.95
N TRP A 148 -0.75 -13.84 -3.06
CA TRP A 148 0.19 -12.74 -3.19
C TRP A 148 1.02 -12.86 -4.47
N LEU A 149 1.59 -14.02 -4.75
CA LEU A 149 2.38 -14.23 -5.96
C LEU A 149 1.55 -14.04 -7.23
N GLN A 150 0.28 -14.47 -7.24
CA GLN A 150 -0.63 -14.25 -8.38
C GLN A 150 -0.99 -12.77 -8.56
N ALA A 151 -1.00 -11.99 -7.48
CA ALA A 151 -1.32 -10.56 -7.51
C ALA A 151 -0.11 -9.67 -7.82
N GLU A 152 1.11 -10.20 -7.84
CA GLU A 152 2.34 -9.42 -7.97
C GLU A 152 2.47 -8.77 -9.35
N VAL A 153 2.57 -7.43 -9.36
CA VAL A 153 2.85 -6.61 -10.55
C VAL A 153 4.26 -6.02 -10.56
N TYR A 154 4.92 -5.97 -9.39
CA TYR A 154 6.30 -5.50 -9.22
C TYR A 154 6.96 -6.20 -8.02
N PRO A 155 8.25 -6.55 -8.08
CA PRO A 155 9.18 -6.44 -9.20
C PRO A 155 8.94 -7.46 -10.32
N ALA A 156 8.39 -8.64 -10.00
CA ALA A 156 8.07 -9.66 -10.99
C ALA A 156 6.66 -9.43 -11.55
N GLN A 157 6.55 -9.30 -12.86
CA GLN A 157 5.28 -9.13 -13.55
C GLN A 157 4.56 -10.48 -13.67
N ARG A 158 3.90 -10.92 -12.59
CA ARG A 158 3.13 -12.18 -12.54
C ARG A 158 1.65 -11.95 -12.84
N ASN A 159 1.10 -10.85 -12.34
CA ASN A 159 -0.26 -10.40 -12.64
C ASN A 159 -0.25 -9.59 -13.93
N MET A 160 -1.02 -10.04 -14.92
CA MET A 160 -1.10 -9.41 -16.24
C MET A 160 -2.32 -8.47 -16.42
N THR A 161 -3.10 -8.27 -15.36
CA THR A 161 -4.25 -7.34 -15.38
C THR A 161 -3.78 -5.90 -15.65
N VAL A 162 -2.62 -5.53 -15.07
CA VAL A 162 -1.91 -4.28 -15.37
C VAL A 162 -0.46 -4.61 -15.66
N VAL A 163 0.00 -4.28 -16.85
CA VAL A 163 1.40 -4.42 -17.24
C VAL A 163 2.11 -3.10 -17.05
N LEU A 164 3.12 -3.07 -16.19
CA LEU A 164 3.86 -1.86 -15.89
C LEU A 164 4.76 -1.44 -17.06
N SER A 165 4.68 -0.18 -17.44
CA SER A 165 5.61 0.45 -18.38
C SER A 165 7.02 0.55 -17.77
N GLU A 166 8.04 0.78 -18.60
CA GLU A 166 9.41 1.04 -18.12
C GLU A 166 9.47 2.29 -17.24
N GLU A 167 8.68 3.31 -17.56
CA GLU A 167 8.61 4.54 -16.77
C GLU A 167 8.03 4.26 -15.38
N GLN A 168 6.92 3.54 -15.28
CA GLN A 168 6.34 3.14 -14.00
C GLN A 168 7.32 2.32 -13.16
N ARG A 169 8.08 1.42 -13.78
CA ARG A 169 9.13 0.65 -13.09
C ARG A 169 10.26 1.54 -12.58
N LYS A 170 10.70 2.52 -13.36
CA LYS A 170 11.71 3.50 -12.94
C LYS A 170 11.22 4.34 -11.78
N LEU A 171 9.96 4.80 -11.81
CA LEU A 171 9.36 5.57 -10.73
C LEU A 171 9.24 4.74 -9.43
N LEU A 172 8.84 3.48 -9.50
CA LEU A 172 8.81 2.58 -8.34
C LEU A 172 10.22 2.35 -7.76
N ALA A 173 11.22 2.26 -8.61
CA ALA A 173 12.62 2.05 -8.20
C ALA A 173 13.20 3.23 -7.38
N LEU A 174 12.61 4.43 -7.47
CA LEU A 174 13.01 5.59 -6.64
C LEU A 174 12.71 5.37 -5.14
N PHE A 175 11.79 4.49 -4.82
CA PHE A 175 11.34 4.22 -3.45
C PHE A 175 11.89 2.90 -2.87
N ARG A 176 12.91 2.33 -3.50
CA ARG A 176 13.55 1.07 -3.09
C ARG A 176 14.66 1.24 -2.07
#